data_949515f3e65fec6690ca8d274b6e1302
#
_entry.id   949515f3e65fec6690ca8d274b6e1302
#
_cell.length_a   1.000
_cell.length_b   1.000
_cell.length_c   1.000
_cell.angle_alpha   90.00
_cell.angle_beta   90.00
_cell.angle_gamma   90.00
#
_symmetry.space_group_name_H-M   'P 1'
#
loop_
_entity.id
_entity.type
_entity.pdbx_description
1 polymer ?
#
loop_
_entity_poly.entity_id
_entity_poly.type
_entity_poly.pdbx_seq_one_letter_code
_entity_poly.pdbx_strand_id
1 'polypeptide(L)'
;MKSALAGGFQQEEWVSRAQAASGMTFDQLVSALGTHADEYKALLTNQPDEAFRKEVAMFGGSHQSVGSFIVSLVLGGAAAYRTQLFCYLKACGRTELGTPNLWRGVDPAPAQ
;
A
#
# COMPACT_ATOMS: atom_id res chain seq x y z
N MET A 1 4.55 4.39 4.08
CA MET A 1 4.67 4.29 5.55
C MET A 1 5.96 4.89 6.11
N LYS A 2 7.16 4.52 5.62
CA LYS A 2 8.43 5.13 6.09
C LYS A 2 8.39 6.67 6.06
N SER A 3 7.94 7.25 4.95
CA SER A 3 7.79 8.71 4.81
C SER A 3 6.86 9.33 5.85
N ALA A 4 5.75 8.66 6.21
CA ALA A 4 4.84 9.14 7.25
C ALA A 4 5.54 9.26 8.60
N LEU A 5 6.30 8.24 8.98
CA LEU A 5 7.07 8.22 10.23
C LEU A 5 8.26 9.19 10.21
N ALA A 6 8.79 9.53 9.02
CA ALA A 6 9.89 10.45 8.81
C ALA A 6 9.48 11.93 8.71
N GLY A 7 8.20 12.26 8.91
CA GLY A 7 7.74 13.64 8.95
C GLY A 7 6.94 14.11 7.73
N GLY A 8 6.52 13.21 6.88
CA GLY A 8 5.64 13.52 5.75
C GLY A 8 6.12 12.93 4.42
N PHE A 9 5.50 13.39 3.34
CA PHE A 9 5.79 12.89 2.00
C PHE A 9 7.17 13.37 1.51
N GLN A 10 8.01 12.41 1.11
CA GLN A 10 9.35 12.65 0.57
C GLN A 10 9.32 12.42 -0.95
N GLN A 11 9.18 13.50 -1.71
CA GLN A 11 9.00 13.40 -3.16
C GLN A 11 10.18 12.76 -3.89
N GLU A 12 11.41 13.09 -3.51
CA GLU A 12 12.62 12.52 -4.13
C GLU A 12 12.71 11.00 -3.89
N GLU A 13 12.42 10.57 -2.66
CA GLU A 13 12.40 9.16 -2.31
C GLU A 13 11.30 8.42 -3.10
N TRP A 14 10.13 9.05 -3.25
CA TRP A 14 9.04 8.48 -4.04
C TRP A 14 9.42 8.31 -5.52
N VAL A 15 10.00 9.34 -6.13
CA VAL A 15 10.47 9.30 -7.54
C VAL A 15 11.52 8.22 -7.73
N SER A 16 12.52 8.14 -6.84
CA SER A 16 13.56 7.11 -6.89
C SER A 16 12.98 5.69 -6.81
N ARG A 17 12.03 5.47 -5.91
CA ARG A 17 11.35 4.17 -5.77
C ARG A 17 10.47 3.83 -6.96
N ALA A 18 9.76 4.81 -7.54
CA ALA A 18 8.96 4.62 -8.73
C ALA A 18 9.83 4.23 -9.92
N GLN A 19 10.99 4.88 -10.09
CA GLN A 19 11.97 4.52 -11.12
C GLN A 19 12.52 3.11 -10.92
N ALA A 20 12.89 2.74 -9.69
CA ALA A 20 13.37 1.40 -9.39
C ALA A 20 12.29 0.35 -9.70
N ALA A 21 11.04 0.60 -9.32
CA ALA A 21 9.93 -0.30 -9.59
C ALA A 21 9.65 -0.47 -11.08
N SER A 22 9.82 0.58 -11.89
CA SER A 22 9.58 0.52 -13.34
C SER A 22 10.55 -0.41 -14.07
N GLY A 23 11.72 -0.70 -13.49
CA GLY A 23 12.71 -1.65 -14.04
C GLY A 23 12.54 -3.08 -13.53
N MET A 24 11.60 -3.35 -12.63
CA MET A 24 11.40 -4.71 -12.08
C MET A 24 10.63 -5.62 -13.04
N THR A 25 10.98 -6.89 -13.04
CA THR A 25 10.15 -7.95 -13.64
C THR A 25 8.90 -8.18 -12.79
N PHE A 26 7.91 -8.87 -13.37
CA PHE A 26 6.68 -9.22 -12.64
C PHE A 26 6.98 -10.02 -11.35
N ASP A 27 7.86 -11.02 -11.42
CA ASP A 27 8.21 -11.84 -10.26
C ASP A 27 8.92 -11.03 -9.17
N GLN A 28 9.77 -10.07 -9.56
CA GLN A 28 10.40 -9.16 -8.62
C GLN A 28 9.37 -8.24 -7.94
N LEU A 29 8.37 -7.75 -8.68
CA LEU A 29 7.28 -6.96 -8.11
C LEU A 29 6.44 -7.76 -7.13
N VAL A 30 6.06 -9.00 -7.48
CA VAL A 30 5.29 -9.89 -6.59
C VAL A 30 6.07 -10.19 -5.32
N SER A 31 7.37 -10.50 -5.45
CA SER A 31 8.25 -10.72 -4.30
C SER A 31 8.34 -9.49 -3.41
N ALA A 32 8.55 -8.31 -3.99
CA ALA A 32 8.62 -7.05 -3.24
C ALA A 32 7.30 -6.74 -2.50
N LEU A 33 6.14 -6.98 -3.12
CA LEU A 33 4.85 -6.83 -2.46
C LEU A 33 4.67 -7.80 -1.29
N GLY A 34 5.19 -9.04 -1.42
CA GLY A 34 5.14 -10.05 -0.37
C GLY A 34 5.85 -9.64 0.92
N THR A 35 6.89 -8.80 0.83
CA THR A 35 7.64 -8.33 2.00
C THR A 35 6.97 -7.15 2.74
N HIS A 36 6.01 -6.48 2.13
CA HIS A 36 5.42 -5.26 2.70
C HIS A 36 4.75 -5.46 4.06
N ALA A 37 4.09 -6.60 4.28
CA ALA A 37 3.41 -6.87 5.55
C ALA A 37 4.42 -6.93 6.70
N ASP A 38 5.53 -7.62 6.51
CA ASP A 38 6.60 -7.74 7.51
C ASP A 38 7.34 -6.41 7.72
N GLU A 39 7.60 -5.67 6.63
CA GLU A 39 8.17 -4.33 6.71
C GLU A 39 7.27 -3.37 7.50
N TYR A 40 5.96 -3.40 7.26
CA TYR A 40 5.01 -2.55 7.98
C TYR A 40 4.92 -2.94 9.45
N LYS A 41 4.89 -4.24 9.75
CA LYS A 41 4.95 -4.74 11.11
C LYS A 41 6.20 -4.26 11.82
N ALA A 42 7.37 -4.41 11.20
CA ALA A 42 8.64 -3.97 11.78
C ALA A 42 8.68 -2.45 12.03
N LEU A 43 8.14 -1.64 11.10
CA LEU A 43 8.09 -0.19 11.23
C LEU A 43 7.13 0.29 12.34
N LEU A 44 6.04 -0.42 12.57
CA LEU A 44 5.01 -0.02 13.52
C LEU A 44 5.22 -0.64 14.91
N THR A 45 5.92 -1.77 14.99
CA THR A 45 6.25 -2.39 16.29
C THR A 45 7.06 -1.41 17.14
N ASN A 46 6.67 -1.26 18.38
CA ASN A 46 7.34 -0.37 19.36
C ASN A 46 7.22 1.14 19.07
N GLN A 47 6.35 1.58 18.15
CA GLN A 47 6.03 2.99 18.04
C GLN A 47 5.08 3.40 19.18
N PRO A 48 5.39 4.44 19.93
CA PRO A 48 4.48 4.94 20.95
C PRO A 48 3.26 5.62 20.31
N ASP A 49 2.13 5.64 21.02
CA ASP A 49 0.89 6.26 20.52
C ASP A 49 1.08 7.72 20.09
N GLU A 50 1.96 8.45 20.77
CA GLU A 50 2.28 9.84 20.46
C GLU A 50 2.91 9.98 19.07
N ALA A 51 3.63 8.97 18.57
CA ALA A 51 4.20 9.01 17.22
C ALA A 51 3.11 9.07 16.16
N PHE A 52 1.96 8.42 16.38
CA PHE A 52 0.83 8.45 15.45
C PHE A 52 0.01 9.73 15.53
N ARG A 53 0.13 10.50 16.61
CA ARG A 53 -0.56 11.78 16.80
C ARG A 53 0.22 12.98 16.27
N LYS A 54 1.51 12.82 15.98
CA LYS A 54 2.34 13.89 15.40
C LYS A 54 1.75 14.34 14.07
N GLU A 55 1.76 15.64 13.84
CA GLU A 55 1.34 16.23 12.58
C GLU A 55 2.44 16.15 11.52
N VAL A 56 2.04 15.86 10.30
CA VAL A 56 2.90 15.82 9.12
C VAL A 56 2.30 16.65 8.01
N ALA A 57 3.15 17.30 7.25
CA ALA A 57 2.75 18.05 6.07
C ALA A 57 2.32 17.10 4.95
N MET A 58 1.26 17.49 4.28
CA MET A 58 0.66 16.80 3.15
C MET A 58 0.81 17.62 1.87
N PHE A 59 0.39 17.02 0.76
CA PHE A 59 0.27 17.72 -0.51
C PHE A 59 -0.62 18.98 -0.35
N GLY A 60 -0.21 20.07 -0.97
CA GLY A 60 -0.96 21.31 -0.95
C GLY A 60 -0.91 22.10 0.38
N GLY A 61 0.02 21.76 1.26
CA GLY A 61 0.25 22.49 2.51
C GLY A 61 -0.72 22.18 3.64
N SER A 62 -1.62 21.21 3.48
CA SER A 62 -2.45 20.72 4.58
C SER A 62 -1.62 19.86 5.55
N HIS A 63 -2.12 19.70 6.76
CA HIS A 63 -1.51 18.87 7.80
C HIS A 63 -2.51 17.81 8.27
N GLN A 64 -1.98 16.67 8.64
CA GLN A 64 -2.76 15.62 9.31
C GLN A 64 -1.84 14.79 10.23
N SER A 65 -2.44 14.03 11.14
CA SER A 65 -1.65 13.15 11.99
C SER A 65 -0.99 12.01 11.17
N VAL A 66 0.15 11.51 11.66
CA VAL A 66 0.82 10.32 11.09
C VAL A 66 -0.15 9.16 10.95
N GLY A 67 -0.98 8.91 11.98
CA GLY A 67 -1.98 7.84 11.94
C GLY A 67 -2.99 8.02 10.81
N SER A 68 -3.53 9.24 10.64
CA SER A 68 -4.43 9.56 9.52
C SER A 68 -3.75 9.40 8.17
N PHE A 69 -2.48 9.82 8.05
CA PHE A 69 -1.68 9.64 6.83
C PHE A 69 -1.55 8.14 6.48
N ILE A 70 -1.22 7.30 7.46
CA ILE A 70 -1.08 5.85 7.25
C ILE A 70 -2.41 5.26 6.76
N VAL A 71 -3.52 5.58 7.41
CA VAL A 71 -4.83 5.04 7.05
C VAL A 71 -5.29 5.56 5.69
N SER A 72 -5.23 6.86 5.46
CA SER A 72 -5.80 7.46 4.24
C SER A 72 -4.93 7.24 3.00
N LEU A 73 -3.61 7.46 3.10
CA LEU A 73 -2.75 7.40 1.93
C LEU A 73 -2.12 6.02 1.73
N VAL A 74 -1.61 5.39 2.79
CA VAL A 74 -0.92 4.11 2.64
C VAL A 74 -1.92 2.96 2.47
N LEU A 75 -2.82 2.78 3.43
CA LEU A 75 -3.80 1.68 3.39
C LEU A 75 -4.90 1.96 2.38
N GLY A 76 -5.42 3.18 2.33
CA GLY A 76 -6.41 3.60 1.33
C GLY A 76 -5.87 3.50 -0.09
N GLY A 77 -4.62 3.92 -0.32
CA GLY A 77 -3.93 3.77 -1.60
C GLY A 77 -3.76 2.31 -2.02
N ALA A 78 -3.32 1.45 -1.10
CA ALA A 78 -3.20 0.02 -1.37
C ALA A 78 -4.56 -0.61 -1.72
N ALA A 79 -5.64 -0.24 -1.03
CA ALA A 79 -6.99 -0.70 -1.34
C ALA A 79 -7.46 -0.23 -2.72
N ALA A 80 -7.18 1.02 -3.08
CA ALA A 80 -7.54 1.59 -4.38
C ALA A 80 -6.82 0.87 -5.53
N TYR A 81 -5.51 0.65 -5.42
CA TYR A 81 -4.74 -0.08 -6.44
C TYR A 81 -5.17 -1.55 -6.54
N ARG A 82 -5.49 -2.20 -5.43
CA ARG A 82 -6.05 -3.55 -5.45
C ARG A 82 -7.38 -3.59 -6.21
N THR A 83 -8.25 -2.62 -5.99
CA THR A 83 -9.53 -2.52 -6.72
C THR A 83 -9.29 -2.31 -8.21
N GLN A 84 -8.36 -1.44 -8.58
CA GLN A 84 -8.01 -1.19 -9.98
C GLN A 84 -7.46 -2.46 -10.65
N LEU A 85 -6.54 -3.17 -9.99
CA LEU A 85 -6.01 -4.44 -10.50
C LEU A 85 -7.13 -5.48 -10.66
N PHE A 86 -8.03 -5.60 -9.70
CA PHE A 86 -9.19 -6.49 -9.79
C PHE A 86 -10.06 -6.18 -11.01
N CYS A 87 -10.35 -4.90 -11.27
CA CYS A 87 -11.10 -4.49 -12.45
C CYS A 87 -10.38 -4.84 -13.75
N TYR A 88 -9.07 -4.62 -13.83
CA TYR A 88 -8.28 -4.99 -15.01
C TYR A 88 -8.27 -6.50 -15.24
N LEU A 89 -8.08 -7.30 -14.20
CA LEU A 89 -8.10 -8.76 -14.31
C LEU A 89 -9.46 -9.27 -14.81
N LYS A 90 -10.56 -8.71 -14.31
CA LYS A 90 -11.90 -9.04 -14.81
C LYS A 90 -12.09 -8.64 -16.27
N ALA A 91 -11.62 -7.48 -16.66
CA ALA A 91 -11.66 -7.02 -18.06
C ALA A 91 -10.81 -7.91 -18.99
N CYS A 92 -9.74 -8.52 -18.46
CA CYS A 92 -8.91 -9.50 -19.18
C CYS A 92 -9.47 -10.93 -19.19
N GLY A 93 -10.72 -11.13 -18.74
CA GLY A 93 -11.42 -12.42 -18.81
C GLY A 93 -11.33 -13.28 -17.55
N ARG A 94 -10.77 -12.77 -16.44
CA ARG A 94 -10.77 -13.47 -15.15
C ARG A 94 -12.15 -13.34 -14.47
N THR A 95 -13.16 -13.99 -15.05
CA THR A 95 -14.56 -13.88 -14.63
C THR A 95 -14.84 -14.55 -13.29
N GLU A 96 -14.01 -15.51 -12.87
CA GLU A 96 -14.08 -16.22 -11.59
C GLU A 96 -13.77 -15.35 -10.38
N LEU A 97 -13.08 -14.21 -10.58
CA LEU A 97 -12.77 -13.30 -9.50
C LEU A 97 -14.03 -12.67 -8.91
N GLY A 98 -14.13 -12.67 -7.60
CA GLY A 98 -15.30 -12.17 -6.87
C GLY A 98 -14.93 -11.39 -5.62
N THR A 99 -15.93 -11.15 -4.78
CA THR A 99 -15.78 -10.39 -3.53
C THR A 99 -14.65 -10.91 -2.62
N PRO A 100 -14.45 -12.23 -2.43
CA PRO A 100 -13.33 -12.72 -1.61
C PRO A 100 -11.96 -12.28 -2.12
N ASN A 101 -11.75 -12.31 -3.45
CA ASN A 101 -10.50 -11.85 -4.07
C ASN A 101 -10.29 -10.35 -3.83
N LEU A 102 -11.35 -9.54 -4.01
CA LEU A 102 -11.29 -8.09 -3.84
C LEU A 102 -11.05 -7.68 -2.38
N TRP A 103 -11.81 -8.25 -1.44
CA TRP A 103 -11.77 -7.79 -0.04
C TRP A 103 -10.72 -8.49 0.82
N ARG A 104 -10.46 -9.75 0.56
CA ARG A 104 -9.58 -10.59 1.40
C ARG A 104 -8.28 -10.99 0.71
N GLY A 105 -8.18 -10.80 -0.61
CA GLY A 105 -7.00 -11.23 -1.39
C GLY A 105 -6.80 -12.75 -1.40
N VAL A 106 -7.89 -13.52 -1.34
CA VAL A 106 -7.85 -14.99 -1.35
C VAL A 106 -8.53 -15.51 -2.60
N ASP A 107 -7.99 -16.57 -3.17
CA ASP A 107 -8.64 -17.31 -4.24
C ASP A 107 -9.82 -18.12 -3.68
N PRO A 108 -10.91 -18.27 -4.47
CA PRO A 108 -11.99 -19.17 -4.09
C PRO A 108 -11.44 -20.60 -3.91
N ALA A 109 -11.99 -21.33 -2.94
CA ALA A 109 -11.69 -22.74 -2.81
C ALA A 109 -12.01 -23.45 -4.14
N PRO A 110 -11.17 -24.41 -4.60
CA PRO A 110 -11.49 -25.19 -5.79
C PRO A 110 -12.87 -25.80 -5.63
N ALA A 111 -13.68 -25.75 -6.68
CA ALA A 111 -14.98 -26.42 -6.70
C ALA A 111 -14.76 -27.92 -6.43
N GLN A 112 -15.44 -28.45 -5.41
CA GLN A 112 -15.46 -29.87 -5.10
C GLN A 112 -16.29 -30.62 -6.11
#